data_7818bde031eaa6a37d5ab060039c8893
#
_entry.id   7818bde031eaa6a37d5ab060039c8893
#
_cell.length_a   1.000
_cell.length_b   1.000
_cell.length_c   1.000
_cell.angle_alpha   90.00
_cell.angle_beta   90.00
_cell.angle_gamma   90.00
#
_symmetry.space_group_name_H-M   'P 1'
#
loop_
_entity.id
_entity.type
_entity.pdbx_description
1 polymer ?
#
loop_
_entity_poly.entity_id
_entity_poly.type
_entity_poly.pdbx_seq_one_letter_code
_entity_poly.pdbx_strand_id
1 'polypeptide(L)'
;VANAVVNYAENIEKHHGHAVVVTPAVPGADDSGFPFPVVRYPSIDTRRLVGYVAGYPFSPETALRVREEKVELLHTHCPIASAILARSLREVVDAPLVLTYHTKYDIDIAKAVKSRLLQESAIRALVQNVNACDEVWVVSRGAGENLRSLGYEGAYTVMENGVDVPRGRVSAAAVAAATAGYDLPDGVPLFLFVGRLMWYKGLHIILDALRALREQGQAFRMVFIGAGGDEKEVRAEVETLRLSDRCFFTGS
;
A
#
# COMPACT_ATOMS: atom_id res chain seq x y z
N VAL A 1 1.35 -1.96 0.54
CA VAL A 1 2.59 -2.44 1.20
C VAL A 1 2.30 -3.67 2.04
N ALA A 2 1.34 -3.63 3.01
CA ALA A 2 1.08 -4.75 3.91
C ALA A 2 0.84 -6.08 3.16
N ASN A 3 -0.06 -6.12 2.18
CA ASN A 3 -0.32 -7.33 1.38
C ASN A 3 0.95 -7.84 0.67
N ALA A 4 1.80 -6.94 0.17
CA ALA A 4 3.05 -7.35 -0.44
C ALA A 4 3.99 -8.02 0.58
N VAL A 5 4.10 -7.45 1.79
CA VAL A 5 4.92 -8.06 2.86
C VAL A 5 4.40 -9.44 3.26
N VAL A 6 3.08 -9.59 3.43
CA VAL A 6 2.45 -10.88 3.73
C VAL A 6 2.75 -11.89 2.62
N ASN A 7 2.53 -11.52 1.36
CA ASN A 7 2.81 -12.41 0.22
C ASN A 7 4.29 -12.81 0.14
N TYR A 8 5.21 -11.88 0.40
CA TYR A 8 6.64 -12.22 0.49
C TYR A 8 6.90 -13.22 1.60
N ALA A 9 6.41 -12.95 2.82
CA ALA A 9 6.66 -13.80 3.99
C ALA A 9 6.06 -15.21 3.81
N GLU A 10 4.81 -15.32 3.32
CA GLU A 10 4.16 -16.60 3.03
C GLU A 10 4.92 -17.43 1.99
N ASN A 11 5.38 -16.78 0.91
CA ASN A 11 6.12 -17.49 -0.13
C ASN A 11 7.54 -17.88 0.33
N ILE A 12 8.20 -17.05 1.14
CA ILE A 12 9.49 -17.40 1.74
C ILE A 12 9.31 -18.59 2.68
N GLU A 13 8.36 -18.54 3.60
CA GLU A 13 8.07 -19.62 4.54
C GLU A 13 7.74 -20.94 3.82
N LYS A 14 7.01 -20.86 2.73
CA LYS A 14 6.59 -22.03 1.96
C LYS A 14 7.70 -22.66 1.11
N HIS A 15 8.62 -21.86 0.58
CA HIS A 15 9.52 -22.30 -0.50
C HIS A 15 11.00 -22.11 -0.23
N HIS A 16 11.40 -21.25 0.70
CA HIS A 16 12.79 -20.81 0.80
C HIS A 16 13.38 -20.88 2.21
N GLY A 17 12.57 -20.87 3.25
CA GLY A 17 13.03 -20.94 4.64
C GLY A 17 12.13 -20.18 5.58
N HIS A 18 12.66 -19.81 6.74
CA HIS A 18 11.90 -19.13 7.77
C HIS A 18 11.76 -17.63 7.51
N ALA A 19 10.55 -17.10 7.69
CA ALA A 19 10.25 -15.68 7.57
C ALA A 19 9.76 -15.10 8.90
N VAL A 20 10.18 -13.87 9.22
CA VAL A 20 9.71 -13.12 10.39
C VAL A 20 9.26 -11.75 9.94
N VAL A 21 8.02 -11.36 10.26
CA VAL A 21 7.50 -10.03 9.93
C VAL A 21 7.61 -9.10 11.14
N VAL A 22 8.37 -8.02 10.98
CA VAL A 22 8.54 -6.98 12.00
C VAL A 22 7.71 -5.76 11.63
N THR A 23 6.70 -5.42 12.43
CA THR A 23 5.71 -4.39 12.09
C THR A 23 5.32 -3.54 13.32
N PRO A 24 4.87 -2.28 13.13
CA PRO A 24 4.39 -1.47 14.24
C PRO A 24 3.23 -2.13 14.99
N ALA A 25 3.18 -1.95 16.30
CA ALA A 25 2.05 -2.39 17.11
C ALA A 25 0.78 -1.62 16.73
N VAL A 26 -0.32 -2.35 16.53
CA VAL A 26 -1.66 -1.80 16.27
C VAL A 26 -2.61 -2.38 17.30
N PRO A 27 -3.36 -1.56 18.05
CA PRO A 27 -4.31 -2.05 19.02
C PRO A 27 -5.37 -2.98 18.37
N GLY A 28 -5.56 -4.15 18.96
CA GLY A 28 -6.53 -5.15 18.50
C GLY A 28 -6.10 -5.95 17.27
N ALA A 29 -4.85 -5.87 16.85
CA ALA A 29 -4.33 -6.70 15.77
C ALA A 29 -4.28 -8.17 16.20
N ASP A 30 -4.78 -9.06 15.34
CA ASP A 30 -4.68 -10.51 15.49
C ASP A 30 -3.70 -11.06 14.47
N ASP A 31 -2.64 -11.69 14.95
CA ASP A 31 -1.58 -12.27 14.11
C ASP A 31 -1.67 -13.80 14.05
N SER A 32 -2.67 -14.42 14.68
CA SER A 32 -2.81 -15.88 14.79
C SER A 32 -3.04 -16.60 13.45
N GLY A 33 -3.49 -15.87 12.43
CA GLY A 33 -3.75 -16.42 11.10
C GLY A 33 -2.52 -16.51 10.18
N PHE A 34 -1.36 -15.99 10.59
CA PHE A 34 -0.16 -16.03 9.74
C PHE A 34 0.68 -17.27 9.98
N PRO A 35 1.26 -17.89 8.92
CA PRO A 35 2.12 -19.07 9.04
C PRO A 35 3.55 -18.74 9.53
N PHE A 36 3.86 -17.46 9.79
CA PHE A 36 5.15 -16.95 10.22
C PHE A 36 5.01 -16.10 11.49
N PRO A 37 6.08 -15.98 12.30
CA PRO A 37 6.09 -15.08 13.46
C PRO A 37 5.92 -13.61 13.08
N VAL A 38 5.13 -12.89 13.89
CA VAL A 38 4.98 -11.44 13.80
C VAL A 38 5.53 -10.78 15.06
N VAL A 39 6.58 -9.99 14.89
CA VAL A 39 7.19 -9.20 15.96
C VAL A 39 6.68 -7.77 15.88
N ARG A 40 5.88 -7.35 16.86
CA ARG A 40 5.34 -6.00 16.91
C ARG A 40 6.22 -5.10 17.76
N TYR A 41 6.71 -4.00 17.14
CA TYR A 41 7.51 -3.00 17.83
C TYR A 41 6.66 -1.76 18.21
N PRO A 42 7.10 -0.97 19.21
CA PRO A 42 6.33 0.17 19.69
C PRO A 42 5.91 1.14 18.58
N SER A 43 4.72 1.71 18.69
CA SER A 43 4.17 2.64 17.72
C SER A 43 3.49 3.84 18.36
N ILE A 44 3.36 4.91 17.58
CA ILE A 44 2.62 6.11 17.92
C ILE A 44 1.39 6.19 16.99
N ASP A 45 0.23 6.47 17.56
CA ASP A 45 -1.00 6.59 16.77
C ASP A 45 -1.01 7.91 15.97
N THR A 46 -0.67 7.80 14.71
CA THR A 46 -0.68 8.92 13.74
C THR A 46 -1.79 8.77 12.69
N ARG A 47 -2.76 7.86 12.91
CA ARG A 47 -3.82 7.55 11.93
C ARG A 47 -4.64 8.75 11.52
N ARG A 48 -4.88 9.72 12.43
CA ARG A 48 -5.59 10.96 12.12
C ARG A 48 -4.80 11.91 11.20
N LEU A 49 -3.47 11.80 11.18
CA LEU A 49 -2.59 12.68 10.41
C LEU A 49 -2.22 12.07 9.05
N VAL A 50 -1.83 10.81 9.04
CA VAL A 50 -1.26 10.14 7.86
C VAL A 50 -2.00 8.85 7.47
N GLY A 51 -3.05 8.46 8.19
CA GLY A 51 -3.87 7.29 7.89
C GLY A 51 -3.32 5.95 8.38
N TYR A 52 -2.17 5.92 9.07
CA TYR A 52 -1.54 4.72 9.64
C TYR A 52 -0.81 5.04 10.95
N VAL A 53 -0.40 4.01 11.69
CA VAL A 53 0.42 4.17 12.89
C VAL A 53 1.89 4.36 12.49
N ALA A 54 2.59 5.27 13.15
CA ALA A 54 4.03 5.43 12.97
C ALA A 54 4.78 4.54 13.95
N GLY A 55 5.66 3.67 13.45
CA GLY A 55 6.52 2.86 14.28
C GLY A 55 7.59 3.69 14.99
N TYR A 56 7.90 3.36 16.24
CA TYR A 56 9.03 3.92 16.99
C TYR A 56 10.26 3.01 16.78
N PRO A 57 11.27 3.45 16.03
CA PRO A 57 12.32 2.57 15.52
C PRO A 57 13.36 2.13 16.55
N PHE A 58 13.34 2.70 17.75
CA PHE A 58 14.35 2.43 18.79
C PHE A 58 13.76 1.53 19.87
N SER A 59 13.82 0.21 19.68
CA SER A 59 13.29 -0.79 20.61
C SER A 59 14.31 -1.90 20.85
N PRO A 60 15.04 -1.85 21.98
CA PRO A 60 15.98 -2.92 22.34
C PRO A 60 15.32 -4.29 22.47
N GLU A 61 14.08 -4.35 22.97
CA GLU A 61 13.31 -5.58 23.07
C GLU A 61 13.06 -6.21 21.69
N THR A 62 12.65 -5.39 20.72
CA THR A 62 12.49 -5.85 19.33
C THR A 62 13.80 -6.38 18.75
N ALA A 63 14.92 -5.71 19.03
CA ALA A 63 16.23 -6.16 18.57
C ALA A 63 16.62 -7.53 19.15
N LEU A 64 16.35 -7.76 20.42
CA LEU A 64 16.61 -9.04 21.08
C LEU A 64 15.74 -10.15 20.46
N ARG A 65 14.44 -9.92 20.27
CA ARG A 65 13.53 -10.88 19.65
C ARG A 65 13.95 -11.24 18.23
N VAL A 66 14.28 -10.25 17.39
CA VAL A 66 14.73 -10.50 16.01
C VAL A 66 16.06 -11.27 15.99
N ARG A 67 16.96 -11.00 16.93
CA ARG A 67 18.20 -11.74 17.06
C ARG A 67 17.98 -13.22 17.39
N GLU A 68 16.98 -13.56 18.21
CA GLU A 68 16.61 -14.94 18.54
C GLU A 68 16.16 -15.72 17.31
N GLU A 69 15.55 -15.05 16.32
CA GLU A 69 15.08 -15.65 15.07
C GLU A 69 16.22 -15.98 14.08
N LYS A 70 17.46 -15.58 14.37
CA LYS A 70 18.66 -15.86 13.57
C LYS A 70 18.52 -15.53 12.09
N VAL A 71 17.96 -14.37 11.80
CA VAL A 71 17.71 -13.90 10.42
C VAL A 71 19.01 -13.67 9.66
N GLU A 72 19.06 -14.07 8.41
CA GLU A 72 20.21 -13.95 7.50
C GLU A 72 20.03 -12.80 6.48
N LEU A 73 18.85 -12.21 6.40
CA LEU A 73 18.50 -11.12 5.50
C LEU A 73 17.48 -10.19 6.16
N LEU A 74 17.69 -8.91 6.06
CA LEU A 74 16.72 -7.87 6.43
C LEU A 74 16.11 -7.27 5.17
N HIS A 75 14.76 -7.22 5.11
CA HIS A 75 14.06 -6.61 4.00
C HIS A 75 13.06 -5.56 4.51
N THR A 76 13.32 -4.29 4.27
CA THR A 76 12.42 -3.20 4.65
C THR A 76 11.57 -2.71 3.49
N HIS A 77 10.31 -2.39 3.77
CA HIS A 77 9.34 -1.93 2.80
C HIS A 77 8.90 -0.47 3.02
N CYS A 78 9.55 0.24 3.93
CA CYS A 78 9.30 1.65 4.20
C CYS A 78 10.64 2.35 4.47
N PRO A 79 10.98 3.43 3.71
CA PRO A 79 12.27 4.10 3.84
C PRO A 79 12.36 5.08 5.02
N ILE A 80 11.38 5.10 5.91
CA ILE A 80 11.33 5.99 7.08
C ILE A 80 11.56 5.16 8.36
N ALA A 81 10.55 5.00 9.21
CA ALA A 81 10.70 4.37 10.53
C ALA A 81 11.21 2.91 10.43
N SER A 82 10.65 2.11 9.51
CA SER A 82 11.09 0.71 9.35
C SER A 82 12.52 0.61 8.82
N ALA A 83 12.97 1.54 7.97
CA ALA A 83 14.36 1.54 7.51
C ALA A 83 15.33 1.92 8.64
N ILE A 84 14.96 2.86 9.51
CA ILE A 84 15.77 3.20 10.69
C ILE A 84 15.89 1.99 11.62
N LEU A 85 14.76 1.31 11.90
CA LEU A 85 14.77 0.07 12.68
C LEU A 85 15.64 -1.01 12.02
N ALA A 86 15.44 -1.26 10.72
CA ALA A 86 16.21 -2.27 10.00
C ALA A 86 17.72 -2.00 10.00
N ARG A 87 18.14 -0.73 9.88
CA ARG A 87 19.54 -0.32 10.02
C ARG A 87 20.08 -0.61 11.41
N SER A 88 19.29 -0.35 12.46
CA SER A 88 19.68 -0.70 13.83
C SER A 88 19.75 -2.20 14.05
N LEU A 89 18.83 -2.97 13.46
CA LEU A 89 18.84 -4.42 13.53
C LEU A 89 20.02 -5.03 12.78
N ARG A 90 20.41 -4.45 11.64
CA ARG A 90 21.57 -4.88 10.86
C ARG A 90 22.84 -5.02 11.71
N GLU A 91 23.09 -4.05 12.58
CA GLU A 91 24.26 -4.06 13.49
C GLU A 91 24.17 -5.17 14.55
N VAL A 92 22.95 -5.66 14.83
CA VAL A 92 22.71 -6.72 15.84
C VAL A 92 22.79 -8.13 15.25
N VAL A 93 22.33 -8.30 14.00
CA VAL A 93 22.23 -9.62 13.36
C VAL A 93 23.27 -9.87 12.28
N ASP A 94 24.07 -8.87 11.92
CA ASP A 94 25.13 -8.93 10.88
C ASP A 94 24.59 -9.47 9.54
N ALA A 95 23.47 -8.91 9.07
CA ALA A 95 22.77 -9.36 7.88
C ALA A 95 22.66 -8.24 6.82
N PRO A 96 22.68 -8.55 5.51
CA PRO A 96 22.44 -7.57 4.46
C PRO A 96 21.03 -6.99 4.56
N LEU A 97 20.89 -5.74 4.11
CA LEU A 97 19.65 -4.98 4.16
C LEU A 97 19.16 -4.65 2.75
N VAL A 98 18.00 -5.15 2.38
CA VAL A 98 17.27 -4.82 1.15
C VAL A 98 16.16 -3.84 1.46
N LEU A 99 15.89 -2.92 0.54
CA LEU A 99 14.74 -2.02 0.63
C LEU A 99 13.87 -2.13 -0.63
N THR A 100 12.56 -2.30 -0.46
CA THR A 100 11.59 -2.10 -1.55
C THR A 100 10.87 -0.76 -1.42
N TYR A 101 11.03 0.09 -2.43
CA TYR A 101 10.37 1.38 -2.52
C TYR A 101 9.02 1.25 -3.23
N HIS A 102 7.91 1.39 -2.48
CA HIS A 102 6.55 1.08 -2.94
C HIS A 102 5.74 2.27 -3.43
N THR A 103 6.02 3.50 -2.96
CA THR A 103 5.14 4.65 -3.19
C THR A 103 5.91 5.97 -3.20
N LYS A 104 5.26 7.02 -3.66
CA LYS A 104 5.78 8.39 -3.69
C LYS A 104 5.66 9.03 -2.30
N TYR A 105 6.68 8.90 -1.49
CA TYR A 105 6.71 9.43 -0.12
C TYR A 105 6.76 10.96 -0.05
N ASP A 106 7.22 11.63 -1.09
CA ASP A 106 7.17 13.09 -1.21
C ASP A 106 5.75 13.65 -1.05
N ILE A 107 4.76 12.97 -1.62
CA ILE A 107 3.35 13.34 -1.49
C ILE A 107 2.88 13.21 -0.04
N ASP A 108 3.23 12.11 0.64
CA ASP A 108 2.83 11.88 2.02
C ASP A 108 3.56 12.84 2.99
N ILE A 109 4.83 13.11 2.74
CA ILE A 109 5.63 14.10 3.49
C ILE A 109 5.01 15.49 3.31
N ALA A 110 4.66 15.89 2.08
CA ALA A 110 4.07 17.20 1.81
C ALA A 110 2.70 17.39 2.49
N LYS A 111 1.91 16.32 2.64
CA LYS A 111 0.64 16.35 3.39
C LYS A 111 0.85 16.46 4.90
N ALA A 112 1.84 15.74 5.44
CA ALA A 112 2.08 15.67 6.88
C ALA A 112 2.84 16.90 7.42
N VAL A 113 3.70 17.51 6.60
CA VAL A 113 4.63 18.57 7.01
C VAL A 113 4.36 19.83 6.19
N LYS A 114 3.95 20.92 6.84
CA LYS A 114 3.64 22.18 6.15
C LYS A 114 4.88 23.01 5.77
N SER A 115 5.96 22.89 6.51
CA SER A 115 7.20 23.65 6.28
C SER A 115 8.03 23.02 5.17
N ARG A 116 8.34 23.78 4.11
CA ARG A 116 9.16 23.34 3.00
C ARG A 116 10.56 22.89 3.43
N LEU A 117 11.19 23.62 4.35
CA LEU A 117 12.51 23.27 4.89
C LEU A 117 12.48 21.90 5.61
N LEU A 118 11.42 21.62 6.37
CA LEU A 118 11.25 20.33 7.03
C LEU A 118 10.93 19.22 6.04
N GLN A 119 10.17 19.49 4.97
CA GLN A 119 9.92 18.53 3.88
C GLN A 119 11.25 18.13 3.21
N GLU A 120 12.06 19.09 2.84
CA GLU A 120 13.39 18.87 2.22
C GLU A 120 14.31 18.07 3.16
N SER A 121 14.26 18.36 4.46
CA SER A 121 15.04 17.61 5.46
C SER A 121 14.55 16.17 5.61
N ALA A 122 13.24 15.95 5.61
CA ALA A 122 12.64 14.61 5.66
C ALA A 122 12.97 13.80 4.39
N ILE A 123 12.94 14.43 3.22
CA ILE A 123 13.33 13.79 1.95
C ILE A 123 14.83 13.41 1.97
N ARG A 124 15.70 14.31 2.43
CA ARG A 124 17.13 13.98 2.58
C ARG A 124 17.35 12.79 3.53
N ALA A 125 16.66 12.76 4.66
CA ALA A 125 16.75 11.65 5.60
C ALA A 125 16.22 10.33 4.98
N LEU A 126 15.15 10.40 4.20
CA LEU A 126 14.63 9.25 3.44
C LEU A 126 15.70 8.72 2.47
N VAL A 127 16.29 9.59 1.64
CA VAL A 127 17.34 9.20 0.68
C VAL A 127 18.56 8.61 1.39
N GLN A 128 18.96 9.16 2.54
CA GLN A 128 20.04 8.59 3.36
C GLN A 128 19.72 7.19 3.86
N ASN A 129 18.46 6.92 4.25
CA ASN A 129 18.03 5.57 4.64
C ASN A 129 18.10 4.60 3.46
N VAL A 130 17.70 5.03 2.26
CA VAL A 130 17.80 4.23 1.04
C VAL A 130 19.26 3.94 0.68
N ASN A 131 20.14 4.94 0.75
CA ASN A 131 21.58 4.79 0.50
C ASN A 131 22.29 3.86 1.50
N ALA A 132 21.72 3.64 2.67
CA ALA A 132 22.27 2.73 3.68
C ALA A 132 21.91 1.25 3.44
N CYS A 133 21.10 0.95 2.43
CA CYS A 133 20.73 -0.42 2.06
C CYS A 133 21.73 -0.99 1.06
N ASP A 134 21.99 -2.29 1.14
CA ASP A 134 22.88 -3.01 0.24
C ASP A 134 22.24 -3.18 -1.13
N GLU A 135 20.92 -3.34 -1.18
CA GLU A 135 20.17 -3.43 -2.42
C GLU A 135 18.84 -2.66 -2.32
N VAL A 136 18.48 -2.02 -3.43
CA VAL A 136 17.25 -1.21 -3.53
C VAL A 136 16.39 -1.74 -4.67
N TRP A 137 15.18 -2.13 -4.34
CA TRP A 137 14.15 -2.52 -5.29
C TRP A 137 13.09 -1.43 -5.42
N VAL A 138 12.57 -1.28 -6.62
CA VAL A 138 11.43 -0.37 -6.89
C VAL A 138 10.32 -1.15 -7.58
N VAL A 139 9.08 -0.92 -7.20
CA VAL A 139 7.94 -1.70 -7.71
C VAL A 139 7.52 -1.34 -9.15
N SER A 140 8.10 -0.32 -9.75
CA SER A 140 7.89 0.08 -11.14
C SER A 140 8.97 1.06 -11.58
N ARG A 141 9.12 1.26 -12.90
CA ARG A 141 10.00 2.30 -13.44
C ARG A 141 9.65 3.68 -12.90
N GLY A 142 8.34 4.04 -12.85
CA GLY A 142 7.89 5.32 -12.31
C GLY A 142 8.18 5.50 -10.83
N ALA A 143 8.24 4.42 -10.01
CA ALA A 143 8.70 4.49 -8.64
C ALA A 143 10.21 4.78 -8.56
N GLY A 144 11.00 4.17 -9.45
CA GLY A 144 12.43 4.44 -9.56
C GLY A 144 12.74 5.87 -10.02
N GLU A 145 12.01 6.37 -11.02
CA GLU A 145 12.12 7.76 -11.48
C GLU A 145 11.76 8.77 -10.37
N ASN A 146 10.71 8.48 -9.59
CA ASN A 146 10.39 9.29 -8.43
C ASN A 146 11.52 9.27 -7.39
N LEU A 147 12.08 8.10 -7.07
CA LEU A 147 13.19 8.00 -6.13
C LEU A 147 14.42 8.78 -6.62
N ARG A 148 14.71 8.73 -7.93
CA ARG A 148 15.74 9.58 -8.57
C ARG A 148 15.46 11.07 -8.40
N SER A 149 14.22 11.50 -8.61
CA SER A 149 13.84 12.92 -8.48
C SER A 149 13.97 13.44 -7.03
N LEU A 150 13.99 12.53 -6.05
CA LEU A 150 14.26 12.87 -4.65
C LEU A 150 15.74 12.98 -4.29
N GLY A 151 16.64 12.67 -5.24
CA GLY A 151 18.09 12.76 -5.07
C GLY A 151 18.78 11.42 -4.79
N TYR A 152 18.15 10.28 -5.01
CA TYR A 152 18.80 8.98 -4.95
C TYR A 152 19.62 8.73 -6.22
N GLU A 153 20.93 8.52 -6.10
CA GLU A 153 21.86 8.32 -7.22
C GLU A 153 22.35 6.86 -7.35
N GLY A 154 22.06 6.00 -6.34
CA GLY A 154 22.49 4.61 -6.32
C GLY A 154 21.78 3.73 -7.36
N ALA A 155 22.21 2.49 -7.55
CA ALA A 155 21.52 1.52 -8.40
C ALA A 155 20.20 1.06 -7.78
N TYR A 156 19.25 0.66 -8.62
CA TYR A 156 18.05 -0.03 -8.18
C TYR A 156 17.61 -1.08 -9.20
N THR A 157 16.92 -2.10 -8.72
CA THR A 157 16.29 -3.13 -9.55
C THR A 157 14.77 -2.90 -9.58
N VAL A 158 14.15 -3.00 -10.77
CA VAL A 158 12.68 -3.00 -10.88
C VAL A 158 12.18 -4.38 -10.52
N MET A 159 11.50 -4.48 -9.38
CA MET A 159 10.89 -5.70 -8.87
C MET A 159 9.38 -5.45 -8.71
N GLU A 160 8.62 -5.82 -9.73
CA GLU A 160 7.18 -5.63 -9.73
C GLU A 160 6.48 -6.47 -8.66
N ASN A 161 5.41 -5.93 -8.07
CA ASN A 161 4.63 -6.70 -7.09
C ASN A 161 3.91 -7.84 -7.79
N GLY A 162 4.02 -9.04 -7.22
CA GLY A 162 3.21 -10.19 -7.61
C GLY A 162 1.82 -10.14 -6.99
N VAL A 163 0.89 -10.86 -7.61
CA VAL A 163 -0.44 -11.12 -7.06
C VAL A 163 -0.84 -12.56 -7.39
N ASP A 164 -1.54 -13.19 -6.46
CA ASP A 164 -2.13 -14.50 -6.69
C ASP A 164 -3.44 -14.31 -7.46
N VAL A 165 -3.39 -14.59 -8.77
CA VAL A 165 -4.58 -14.57 -9.62
C VAL A 165 -5.09 -16.00 -9.78
N PRO A 166 -6.33 -16.30 -9.33
CA PRO A 166 -6.94 -17.59 -9.60
C PRO A 166 -6.97 -17.90 -11.09
N ARG A 167 -6.49 -19.08 -11.47
CA ARG A 167 -6.54 -19.50 -12.88
C ARG A 167 -7.97 -19.91 -13.23
N GLY A 168 -8.49 -19.34 -14.33
CA GLY A 168 -9.81 -19.66 -14.85
C GLY A 168 -10.86 -18.57 -14.60
N ARG A 169 -12.09 -18.87 -15.01
CA ARG A 169 -13.24 -17.99 -14.80
C ARG A 169 -13.96 -18.37 -13.50
N VAL A 170 -14.40 -17.37 -12.77
CA VAL A 170 -15.28 -17.56 -11.64
C VAL A 170 -16.62 -18.17 -12.12
N SER A 171 -17.23 -19.06 -11.34
CA SER A 171 -18.50 -19.70 -11.72
C SER A 171 -19.65 -18.67 -11.85
N ALA A 172 -20.59 -18.94 -12.73
CA ALA A 172 -21.75 -18.06 -12.90
C ALA A 172 -22.54 -17.87 -11.59
N ALA A 173 -22.62 -18.91 -10.74
CA ALA A 173 -23.25 -18.82 -9.43
C ALA A 173 -22.52 -17.85 -8.49
N ALA A 174 -21.19 -17.87 -8.48
CA ALA A 174 -20.40 -16.94 -7.67
C ALA A 174 -20.51 -15.50 -8.20
N VAL A 175 -20.56 -15.30 -9.51
CA VAL A 175 -20.82 -13.98 -10.10
C VAL A 175 -22.22 -13.49 -9.70
N ALA A 176 -23.25 -14.32 -9.86
CA ALA A 176 -24.63 -13.97 -9.48
C ALA A 176 -24.74 -13.61 -7.98
N ALA A 177 -24.05 -14.35 -7.11
CA ALA A 177 -24.01 -14.05 -5.68
C ALA A 177 -23.32 -12.71 -5.38
N ALA A 178 -22.18 -12.43 -6.04
CA ALA A 178 -21.44 -11.18 -5.85
C ALA A 178 -22.17 -9.95 -6.40
N THR A 179 -23.01 -10.12 -7.41
CA THR A 179 -23.77 -9.04 -8.06
C THR A 179 -25.20 -8.91 -7.56
N ALA A 180 -25.63 -9.79 -6.65
CA ALA A 180 -26.96 -9.75 -6.05
C ALA A 180 -27.21 -8.39 -5.35
N GLY A 181 -28.30 -7.73 -5.73
CA GLY A 181 -28.66 -6.41 -5.20
C GLY A 181 -28.15 -5.20 -5.97
N TYR A 182 -27.37 -5.41 -7.04
CA TYR A 182 -26.98 -4.36 -7.96
C TYR A 182 -27.73 -4.50 -9.29
N ASP A 183 -28.22 -3.37 -9.83
CA ASP A 183 -28.82 -3.33 -11.15
C ASP A 183 -27.72 -3.36 -12.23
N LEU A 184 -27.32 -4.57 -12.63
CA LEU A 184 -26.26 -4.82 -13.62
C LEU A 184 -26.84 -5.63 -14.80
N PRO A 185 -27.58 -4.98 -15.72
CA PRO A 185 -28.24 -5.68 -16.82
C PRO A 185 -27.24 -6.23 -17.85
N ASP A 186 -27.56 -7.39 -18.42
CA ASP A 186 -26.77 -8.00 -19.48
C ASP A 186 -26.65 -7.09 -20.69
N GLY A 187 -25.47 -7.11 -21.33
CA GLY A 187 -25.19 -6.32 -22.51
C GLY A 187 -24.92 -4.84 -22.28
N VAL A 188 -25.01 -4.36 -21.03
CA VAL A 188 -24.62 -3.00 -20.66
C VAL A 188 -23.16 -3.01 -20.16
N PRO A 189 -22.27 -2.15 -20.70
CA PRO A 189 -20.89 -2.05 -20.23
C PRO A 189 -20.80 -1.83 -18.72
N LEU A 190 -20.02 -2.65 -18.03
CA LEU A 190 -19.74 -2.55 -16.61
C LEU A 190 -18.30 -2.07 -16.39
N PHE A 191 -18.16 -0.92 -15.73
CA PHE A 191 -16.87 -0.41 -15.29
C PHE A 191 -16.66 -0.73 -13.81
N LEU A 192 -15.42 -1.05 -13.44
CA LEU A 192 -15.04 -1.33 -12.06
C LEU A 192 -13.89 -0.40 -11.64
N PHE A 193 -14.02 0.21 -10.49
CA PHE A 193 -12.91 0.83 -9.77
C PHE A 193 -12.64 0.01 -8.51
N VAL A 194 -11.39 -0.41 -8.32
CA VAL A 194 -10.97 -1.14 -7.12
C VAL A 194 -9.85 -0.35 -6.44
N GLY A 195 -10.11 0.14 -5.23
CA GLY A 195 -9.09 0.89 -4.50
C GLY A 195 -9.67 1.84 -3.45
N ARG A 196 -8.76 2.56 -2.78
CA ARG A 196 -9.17 3.58 -1.81
C ARG A 196 -9.89 4.73 -2.53
N LEU A 197 -11.06 5.11 -2.00
CA LEU A 197 -11.82 6.26 -2.51
C LEU A 197 -11.17 7.57 -2.02
N MET A 198 -10.16 8.00 -2.77
CA MET A 198 -9.35 9.19 -2.56
C MET A 198 -9.18 9.93 -3.87
N TRP A 199 -9.36 11.24 -3.90
CA TRP A 199 -9.33 12.05 -5.14
C TRP A 199 -8.03 11.88 -5.94
N TYR A 200 -6.90 11.68 -5.27
CA TYR A 200 -5.62 11.47 -5.96
C TYR A 200 -5.55 10.16 -6.78
N LYS A 201 -6.54 9.26 -6.65
CA LYS A 201 -6.70 8.07 -7.50
C LYS A 201 -7.38 8.36 -8.83
N GLY A 202 -7.59 9.63 -9.16
CA GLY A 202 -8.18 10.05 -10.43
C GLY A 202 -9.70 9.89 -10.48
N LEU A 203 -10.39 9.83 -9.34
CA LEU A 203 -11.84 9.67 -9.28
C LEU A 203 -12.59 10.77 -10.03
N HIS A 204 -12.09 12.02 -10.01
CA HIS A 204 -12.64 13.12 -10.79
C HIS A 204 -12.60 12.85 -12.30
N ILE A 205 -11.52 12.24 -12.81
CA ILE A 205 -11.38 11.86 -14.23
C ILE A 205 -12.42 10.79 -14.60
N ILE A 206 -12.62 9.80 -13.71
CA ILE A 206 -13.63 8.76 -13.89
C ILE A 206 -15.02 9.38 -13.94
N LEU A 207 -15.37 10.24 -13.00
CA LEU A 207 -16.69 10.86 -12.94
C LEU A 207 -16.94 11.77 -14.14
N ASP A 208 -15.96 12.54 -14.60
CA ASP A 208 -16.06 13.34 -15.82
C ASP A 208 -16.30 12.48 -17.07
N ALA A 209 -15.60 11.35 -17.18
CA ALA A 209 -15.80 10.39 -18.29
C ALA A 209 -17.21 9.78 -18.23
N LEU A 210 -17.70 9.37 -17.06
CA LEU A 210 -19.04 8.82 -16.88
C LEU A 210 -20.12 9.88 -17.19
N ARG A 211 -19.90 11.13 -16.81
CA ARG A 211 -20.77 12.24 -17.20
C ARG A 211 -20.85 12.37 -18.71
N ALA A 212 -19.70 12.38 -19.40
CA ALA A 212 -19.66 12.48 -20.87
C ALA A 212 -20.40 11.32 -21.54
N LEU A 213 -20.24 10.08 -21.05
CA LEU A 213 -20.99 8.93 -21.56
C LEU A 213 -22.50 9.09 -21.39
N ARG A 214 -22.93 9.59 -20.22
CA ARG A 214 -24.34 9.84 -19.96
C ARG A 214 -24.90 10.93 -20.91
N GLU A 215 -24.18 12.03 -21.12
CA GLU A 215 -24.57 13.13 -22.01
C GLU A 215 -24.69 12.65 -23.48
N GLN A 216 -23.90 11.66 -23.87
CA GLN A 216 -23.97 10.98 -25.17
C GLN A 216 -25.09 9.93 -25.27
N GLY A 217 -25.87 9.73 -24.21
CA GLY A 217 -26.93 8.72 -24.17
C GLY A 217 -26.43 7.28 -24.09
N GLN A 218 -25.15 7.06 -23.78
CA GLN A 218 -24.57 5.72 -23.69
C GLN A 218 -25.04 5.03 -22.39
N ALA A 219 -25.41 3.74 -22.52
CA ALA A 219 -25.73 2.90 -21.38
C ALA A 219 -24.43 2.40 -20.73
N PHE A 220 -24.33 2.44 -19.42
CA PHE A 220 -23.24 1.85 -18.63
C PHE A 220 -23.66 1.61 -17.18
N ARG A 221 -22.87 0.81 -16.48
CA ARG A 221 -22.87 0.71 -15.02
C ARG A 221 -21.46 0.89 -14.49
N MET A 222 -21.34 1.45 -13.28
CA MET A 222 -20.08 1.66 -12.59
C MET A 222 -20.16 1.13 -11.17
N VAL A 223 -19.20 0.31 -10.75
CA VAL A 223 -19.08 -0.19 -9.38
C VAL A 223 -17.76 0.29 -8.77
N PHE A 224 -17.86 0.99 -7.65
CA PHE A 224 -16.74 1.41 -6.83
C PHE A 224 -16.56 0.41 -5.69
N ILE A 225 -15.44 -0.32 -5.69
CA ILE A 225 -15.07 -1.32 -4.69
C ILE A 225 -13.97 -0.76 -3.82
N GLY A 226 -14.25 -0.55 -2.55
CA GLY A 226 -13.34 0.00 -1.55
C GLY A 226 -13.95 1.17 -0.78
N ALA A 227 -13.20 1.65 0.22
CA ALA A 227 -13.55 2.81 1.03
C ALA A 227 -12.42 3.85 1.04
N GLY A 228 -12.67 5.03 1.54
CA GLY A 228 -11.64 6.08 1.62
C GLY A 228 -12.13 7.37 2.26
N GLY A 229 -11.17 8.26 2.59
CA GLY A 229 -11.48 9.52 3.27
C GLY A 229 -12.38 10.46 2.45
N ASP A 230 -12.33 10.35 1.12
CA ASP A 230 -13.08 11.24 0.22
C ASP A 230 -14.39 10.57 -0.29
N GLU A 231 -14.80 9.41 0.27
CA GLU A 231 -15.98 8.68 -0.19
C GLU A 231 -17.26 9.52 -0.16
N LYS A 232 -17.44 10.30 0.90
CA LYS A 232 -18.62 11.14 1.07
C LYS A 232 -18.73 12.19 -0.03
N GLU A 233 -17.61 12.81 -0.36
CA GLU A 233 -17.51 13.82 -1.42
C GLU A 233 -17.70 13.19 -2.81
N VAL A 234 -17.15 12.00 -3.03
CA VAL A 234 -17.33 11.25 -4.29
C VAL A 234 -18.80 10.89 -4.51
N ARG A 235 -19.51 10.44 -3.47
CA ARG A 235 -20.95 10.13 -3.54
C ARG A 235 -21.77 11.41 -3.84
N ALA A 236 -21.45 12.53 -3.19
CA ALA A 236 -22.11 13.81 -3.45
C ALA A 236 -21.90 14.29 -4.90
N GLU A 237 -20.68 14.07 -5.44
CA GLU A 237 -20.40 14.42 -6.84
C GLU A 237 -21.18 13.51 -7.82
N VAL A 238 -21.29 12.21 -7.53
CA VAL A 238 -22.14 11.27 -8.29
C VAL A 238 -23.59 11.75 -8.35
N GLU A 239 -24.15 12.25 -7.24
CA GLU A 239 -25.50 12.83 -7.18
C GLU A 239 -25.59 14.10 -8.01
N THR A 240 -24.64 15.03 -7.86
CA THR A 240 -24.57 16.30 -8.61
C THR A 240 -24.53 16.04 -10.11
N LEU A 241 -23.76 15.04 -10.54
CA LEU A 241 -23.66 14.63 -11.95
C LEU A 241 -24.85 13.77 -12.42
N ARG A 242 -25.84 13.51 -11.54
CA ARG A 242 -27.02 12.65 -11.81
C ARG A 242 -26.65 11.26 -12.31
N LEU A 243 -25.67 10.64 -11.66
CA LEU A 243 -25.16 9.28 -11.98
C LEU A 243 -25.60 8.23 -10.96
N SER A 244 -26.44 8.59 -9.98
CA SER A 244 -26.83 7.74 -8.86
C SER A 244 -27.57 6.47 -9.27
N ASP A 245 -28.23 6.46 -10.42
CA ASP A 245 -28.90 5.30 -11.01
C ASP A 245 -27.94 4.30 -11.69
N ARG A 246 -26.70 4.68 -11.89
CA ARG A 246 -25.68 3.93 -12.65
C ARG A 246 -24.42 3.61 -11.88
N CYS A 247 -24.22 4.25 -10.71
CA CYS A 247 -23.01 4.11 -9.89
C CYS A 247 -23.34 3.44 -8.55
N PHE A 248 -22.63 2.37 -8.25
CA PHE A 248 -22.78 1.59 -7.04
C PHE A 248 -21.50 1.59 -6.21
N PHE A 249 -21.62 1.56 -4.89
CA PHE A 249 -20.51 1.54 -3.95
C PHE A 249 -20.68 0.34 -3.02
N THR A 250 -19.70 -0.56 -3.01
CA THR A 250 -19.77 -1.80 -2.23
C THR A 250 -19.21 -1.65 -0.81
N GLY A 251 -18.43 -0.59 -0.56
CA GLY A 251 -17.57 -0.53 0.62
C GLY A 251 -16.32 -1.42 0.46
N SER A 252 -15.63 -1.71 1.57
CA SER A 252 -14.40 -2.51 1.65
C SER A 252 -14.67 -3.92 2.15
#